data_13f6dd86a3d5e51f7c0f29f28fab0ef2
#
_entry.id   13f6dd86a3d5e51f7c0f29f28fab0ef2
#
_cell.length_a   1.000
_cell.length_b   1.000
_cell.length_c   1.000
_cell.angle_alpha   90.00
_cell.angle_beta   90.00
_cell.angle_gamma   90.00
#
_symmetry.space_group_name_H-M   'P 1'
#
loop_
_entity.id
_entity.type
_entity.pdbx_description
1 polymer ?
#
loop_
_entity_poly.entity_id
_entity_poly.type
_entity_poly.pdbx_seq_one_letter_code
_entity_poly.pdbx_strand_id
1 'polypeptide(L)'
;MAKIKFLFTLPAFLAFQLFSEAPLLRDFMGINGHFHFDPIQYAQTCKLARNYHNLNWDVKKPGDPITFPVCVNKVNWKTHVYGKWTAQNFENSLCAQFGSFGESNKDYASIWRNQEGWCFEYGKAMARYFGPSGKEKLITSIEIDNEPGNDFDDALYQSIFKNMARGIRAGDPKVKIITCTAHATAADKYSKDLRKTFADPEMLPLFDVINLHTYAQLKKGITQSPWTRTYPEGKDTPYLQVVEDTVRWRDQVAPDKEIWITEFGYDSCTPKAMAKRSGWFEKLDWRGVTDLQQAQYLIRSFLLFASMKVDRAYLYFFDDKDEPQVHGSSGLTRNGKPKPSFYAVSQLYRTLGDYRFERIIKRTEQLYLFEFSKEDKRNHLCWVAWMPTGFRSDQLAQKNHRITEITLTDLPAKPKQILAMQTSEQTQNKDFVSNSKSITFKLSESPVYLLFEPIK
;
A
#
# COMPACT_ATOMS: atom_id res chain seq x y z
N MET A 1 -43.05 50.44 28.35
CA MET A 1 -42.49 49.77 27.17
C MET A 1 -41.43 48.76 27.64
N ALA A 2 -41.80 47.49 27.73
CA ALA A 2 -40.91 46.43 28.18
C ALA A 2 -40.15 45.85 26.96
N LYS A 3 -38.81 45.85 26.99
CA LYS A 3 -37.98 45.24 25.97
C LYS A 3 -37.80 43.75 26.30
N ILE A 4 -38.42 42.87 25.50
CA ILE A 4 -38.20 41.43 25.52
C ILE A 4 -36.91 41.14 24.77
N LYS A 5 -35.89 40.57 25.48
CA LYS A 5 -34.68 40.01 24.87
C LYS A 5 -34.94 38.55 24.53
N PHE A 6 -34.95 38.20 23.24
CA PHE A 6 -34.90 36.81 22.82
C PHE A 6 -33.45 36.33 22.88
N LEU A 7 -33.18 35.37 23.79
CA LEU A 7 -31.96 34.57 23.75
C LEU A 7 -32.19 33.42 22.76
N PHE A 8 -31.46 33.43 21.64
CA PHE A 8 -31.34 32.26 20.76
C PHE A 8 -30.22 31.37 21.32
N THR A 9 -30.60 30.26 21.96
CA THR A 9 -29.67 29.17 22.23
C THR A 9 -29.57 28.31 20.98
N LEU A 10 -28.42 28.39 20.28
CA LEU A 10 -28.07 27.40 19.27
C LEU A 10 -27.81 26.05 19.98
N PRO A 11 -28.43 24.93 19.52
CA PRO A 11 -28.04 23.63 19.98
C PRO A 11 -26.66 23.31 19.39
N ALA A 12 -25.66 23.08 20.25
CA ALA A 12 -24.38 22.49 19.87
C ALA A 12 -24.65 21.06 19.42
N PHE A 13 -24.72 20.85 18.11
CA PHE A 13 -24.60 19.52 17.53
C PHE A 13 -23.18 19.03 17.79
N LEU A 14 -23.00 18.23 18.86
CA LEU A 14 -21.84 17.36 18.98
C LEU A 14 -21.97 16.33 17.86
N ALA A 15 -21.28 16.59 16.73
CA ALA A 15 -21.03 15.58 15.73
C ALA A 15 -20.12 14.54 16.40
N PHE A 16 -20.71 13.43 16.87
CA PHE A 16 -19.95 12.22 17.12
C PHE A 16 -19.34 11.81 15.78
N GLN A 17 -18.06 12.11 15.56
CA GLN A 17 -17.29 11.46 14.55
C GLN A 17 -17.27 9.96 14.91
N LEU A 18 -18.08 9.18 14.23
CA LEU A 18 -17.94 7.73 14.18
C LEU A 18 -16.58 7.47 13.52
N PHE A 19 -15.54 7.35 14.31
CA PHE A 19 -14.26 6.80 13.82
C PHE A 19 -14.59 5.39 13.34
N SER A 20 -14.41 5.13 12.05
CA SER A 20 -14.49 3.76 11.55
C SER A 20 -13.45 2.91 12.27
N GLU A 21 -13.85 1.71 12.68
CA GLU A 21 -12.91 0.75 13.25
C GLU A 21 -11.77 0.49 12.25
N ALA A 22 -10.56 0.25 12.75
CA ALA A 22 -9.43 -0.13 11.88
C ALA A 22 -9.80 -1.38 11.06
N PRO A 23 -9.39 -1.48 9.80
CA PRO A 23 -9.68 -2.64 8.97
C PRO A 23 -9.05 -3.90 9.55
N LEU A 24 -9.65 -5.06 9.24
CA LEU A 24 -8.98 -6.33 9.47
C LEU A 24 -7.75 -6.44 8.57
N LEU A 25 -6.68 -7.06 9.07
CA LEU A 25 -5.45 -7.15 8.24
C LEU A 25 -5.67 -7.92 6.93
N ARG A 26 -6.62 -8.85 6.86
CA ARG A 26 -7.00 -9.52 5.60
C ARG A 26 -7.62 -8.59 4.56
N ASP A 27 -8.31 -7.53 5.01
CA ASP A 27 -8.96 -6.53 4.16
C ASP A 27 -8.10 -5.28 3.97
N PHE A 28 -6.94 -5.26 4.62
CA PHE A 28 -5.93 -4.21 4.60
C PHE A 28 -4.73 -4.53 3.69
N MET A 29 -4.27 -5.79 3.73
CA MET A 29 -3.03 -6.21 3.05
C MET A 29 -3.28 -6.53 1.57
N GLY A 30 -2.56 -5.86 0.69
CA GLY A 30 -2.62 -6.07 -0.75
C GLY A 30 -1.26 -6.22 -1.41
N ILE A 31 -1.30 -6.60 -2.68
CA ILE A 31 -0.12 -6.78 -3.52
C ILE A 31 -0.36 -6.18 -4.89
N ASN A 32 0.68 -5.57 -5.47
CA ASN A 32 0.66 -5.19 -6.87
C ASN A 32 0.83 -6.45 -7.72
N GLY A 33 -0.23 -6.82 -8.47
CA GLY A 33 -0.27 -7.96 -9.36
C GLY A 33 0.23 -7.63 -10.76
N HIS A 34 0.42 -8.67 -11.55
CA HIS A 34 0.72 -8.54 -12.97
C HIS A 34 0.09 -9.70 -13.74
N PHE A 35 -0.34 -9.45 -14.98
CA PHE A 35 -1.03 -10.46 -15.78
C PHE A 35 -0.18 -11.70 -16.13
N HIS A 36 1.15 -11.61 -16.07
CA HIS A 36 2.03 -12.73 -16.33
C HIS A 36 2.07 -13.79 -15.23
N PHE A 37 1.51 -13.50 -14.06
CA PHE A 37 1.75 -14.30 -12.88
C PHE A 37 0.55 -15.16 -12.49
N ASP A 38 0.84 -16.30 -11.90
CA ASP A 38 -0.18 -17.17 -11.34
C ASP A 38 -0.55 -16.69 -9.93
N PRO A 39 -1.78 -16.22 -9.71
CA PRO A 39 -2.22 -15.74 -8.40
C PRO A 39 -2.27 -16.83 -7.32
N ILE A 40 -2.29 -18.12 -7.68
CA ILE A 40 -2.35 -19.24 -6.72
C ILE A 40 -1.24 -19.12 -5.69
N GLN A 41 -0.02 -18.82 -6.14
CA GLN A 41 1.14 -18.69 -5.25
C GLN A 41 0.95 -17.61 -4.19
N TYR A 42 0.25 -16.52 -4.53
CA TYR A 42 0.11 -15.34 -3.66
C TYR A 42 -1.15 -15.33 -2.81
N ALA A 43 -2.08 -16.24 -3.03
CA ALA A 43 -3.35 -16.34 -2.28
C ALA A 43 -3.17 -16.52 -0.77
N GLN A 44 -2.00 -17.00 -0.33
CA GLN A 44 -1.65 -17.12 1.09
C GLN A 44 -1.00 -15.86 1.69
N THR A 45 -0.73 -14.82 0.89
CA THR A 45 -0.07 -13.59 1.35
C THR A 45 -1.04 -12.44 1.56
N CYS A 46 -2.16 -12.41 0.82
CA CYS A 46 -3.16 -11.35 0.87
C CYS A 46 -4.42 -11.73 0.08
N LYS A 47 -5.45 -10.88 0.17
CA LYS A 47 -6.69 -10.97 -0.62
C LYS A 47 -6.87 -9.87 -1.65
N LEU A 48 -6.09 -8.81 -1.56
CA LEU A 48 -6.24 -7.62 -2.38
C LEU A 48 -5.18 -7.61 -3.46
N ALA A 49 -5.56 -7.38 -4.71
CA ALA A 49 -4.64 -7.26 -5.84
C ALA A 49 -4.88 -5.95 -6.59
N ARG A 50 -3.82 -5.20 -6.85
CA ARG A 50 -3.84 -4.04 -7.73
C ARG A 50 -3.13 -4.40 -9.03
N ASN A 51 -3.81 -4.23 -10.15
CA ASN A 51 -3.27 -4.56 -11.46
C ASN A 51 -3.19 -3.32 -12.35
N TYR A 52 -2.07 -3.11 -13.01
CA TYR A 52 -1.92 -2.10 -14.04
C TYR A 52 -2.74 -2.47 -15.28
N HIS A 53 -3.48 -1.49 -15.78
CA HIS A 53 -4.32 -1.59 -16.95
C HIS A 53 -3.97 -0.46 -17.93
N ASN A 54 -3.06 -0.74 -18.84
CA ASN A 54 -2.60 0.26 -19.79
C ASN A 54 -3.66 0.50 -20.87
N LEU A 55 -4.12 1.74 -21.02
CA LEU A 55 -5.19 2.09 -21.96
C LEU A 55 -4.80 1.86 -23.43
N ASN A 56 -3.50 2.03 -23.76
CA ASN A 56 -3.00 1.72 -25.10
C ASN A 56 -2.99 0.21 -25.44
N TRP A 57 -3.33 -0.64 -24.49
CA TRP A 57 -3.58 -2.06 -24.77
C TRP A 57 -5.02 -2.30 -25.23
N ASP A 58 -5.95 -1.46 -24.81
CA ASP A 58 -7.36 -1.59 -25.18
C ASP A 58 -7.66 -0.96 -26.54
N VAL A 59 -7.04 0.18 -26.82
CA VAL A 59 -7.27 0.98 -28.02
C VAL A 59 -5.96 1.44 -28.62
N LYS A 60 -5.92 1.73 -29.93
CA LYS A 60 -4.70 2.26 -30.58
C LYS A 60 -4.47 3.73 -30.25
N LYS A 61 -5.55 4.48 -30.04
CA LYS A 61 -5.50 5.90 -29.66
C LYS A 61 -6.80 6.27 -28.94
N PRO A 62 -6.79 7.34 -28.11
CA PRO A 62 -8.03 7.93 -27.61
C PRO A 62 -8.96 8.29 -28.77
N GLY A 63 -10.25 8.06 -28.60
CA GLY A 63 -11.26 8.22 -29.66
C GLY A 63 -11.63 6.93 -30.39
N ASP A 64 -10.83 5.90 -30.32
CA ASP A 64 -11.16 4.59 -30.92
C ASP A 64 -12.30 3.90 -30.16
N PRO A 65 -13.08 3.01 -30.83
CA PRO A 65 -14.10 2.22 -30.19
C PRO A 65 -13.57 1.30 -29.09
N ILE A 66 -14.29 1.22 -27.99
CA ILE A 66 -13.93 0.41 -26.82
C ILE A 66 -14.60 -0.96 -26.94
N THR A 67 -13.81 -2.03 -26.94
CA THR A 67 -14.28 -3.40 -27.19
C THR A 67 -13.79 -4.38 -26.12
N PHE A 68 -14.41 -4.39 -24.93
CA PHE A 68 -14.11 -5.42 -23.93
C PHE A 68 -14.77 -6.77 -24.27
N PRO A 69 -14.15 -7.89 -23.92
CA PRO A 69 -12.97 -8.09 -23.07
C PRO A 69 -11.63 -8.13 -23.79
N VAL A 70 -11.61 -8.13 -25.11
CA VAL A 70 -10.40 -8.29 -25.92
C VAL A 70 -9.93 -6.94 -26.41
N CYS A 71 -8.72 -6.60 -26.09
CA CYS A 71 -8.07 -5.35 -26.47
C CYS A 71 -7.18 -5.52 -27.73
N VAL A 72 -6.66 -4.41 -28.24
CA VAL A 72 -5.87 -4.39 -29.50
C VAL A 72 -4.57 -5.19 -29.40
N ASN A 73 -3.99 -5.36 -28.22
CA ASN A 73 -2.82 -6.20 -27.99
C ASN A 73 -3.15 -7.68 -27.78
N LYS A 74 -4.41 -8.08 -27.97
CA LYS A 74 -4.93 -9.46 -27.82
C LYS A 74 -4.93 -9.98 -26.37
N VAL A 75 -4.73 -9.16 -25.37
CA VAL A 75 -4.97 -9.53 -23.97
C VAL A 75 -6.46 -9.58 -23.73
N ASN A 76 -6.94 -10.69 -23.21
CA ASN A 76 -8.30 -10.82 -22.71
C ASN A 76 -8.28 -10.60 -21.20
N TRP A 77 -8.72 -9.43 -20.75
CA TRP A 77 -8.69 -9.05 -19.35
C TRP A 77 -9.46 -9.99 -18.42
N LYS A 78 -10.56 -10.58 -18.92
CA LYS A 78 -11.33 -11.56 -18.17
C LYS A 78 -10.56 -12.85 -17.95
N THR A 79 -10.04 -13.45 -19.02
CA THR A 79 -9.42 -14.79 -18.94
C THR A 79 -7.95 -14.76 -18.58
N HIS A 80 -7.22 -13.71 -18.97
CA HIS A 80 -5.78 -13.64 -18.78
C HIS A 80 -5.37 -12.91 -17.49
N VAL A 81 -6.23 -12.02 -16.95
CA VAL A 81 -5.90 -11.19 -15.77
C VAL A 81 -6.96 -11.37 -14.69
N TYR A 82 -7.98 -10.54 -14.66
CA TYR A 82 -8.89 -10.39 -13.50
C TYR A 82 -9.61 -11.68 -13.11
N GLY A 83 -10.04 -12.48 -14.08
CA GLY A 83 -10.71 -13.74 -13.78
C GLY A 83 -9.82 -14.76 -13.09
N LYS A 84 -8.51 -14.80 -13.42
CA LYS A 84 -7.55 -15.65 -12.72
C LYS A 84 -7.41 -15.25 -11.24
N TRP A 85 -7.30 -13.95 -10.97
CA TRP A 85 -7.19 -13.44 -9.62
C TRP A 85 -8.49 -13.66 -8.82
N THR A 86 -9.65 -13.37 -9.43
CA THR A 86 -10.96 -13.61 -8.82
C THR A 86 -11.17 -15.11 -8.49
N ALA A 87 -10.71 -16.02 -9.37
CA ALA A 87 -10.79 -17.46 -9.12
C ALA A 87 -9.98 -17.92 -7.91
N GLN A 88 -9.00 -17.13 -7.45
CA GLN A 88 -8.24 -17.33 -6.23
C GLN A 88 -8.73 -16.47 -5.06
N ASN A 89 -9.96 -15.97 -5.14
CA ASN A 89 -10.61 -15.11 -4.14
C ASN A 89 -9.92 -13.78 -3.87
N PHE A 90 -9.22 -13.23 -4.88
CA PHE A 90 -8.71 -11.87 -4.78
C PHE A 90 -9.79 -10.85 -5.13
N GLU A 91 -9.83 -9.78 -4.36
CA GLU A 91 -10.49 -8.55 -4.74
C GLU A 91 -9.53 -7.72 -5.61
N ASN A 92 -9.95 -7.40 -6.82
CA ASN A 92 -9.11 -6.69 -7.77
C ASN A 92 -9.40 -5.19 -7.78
N SER A 93 -8.33 -4.39 -7.71
CA SER A 93 -8.28 -2.98 -8.04
C SER A 93 -7.62 -2.80 -9.41
N LEU A 94 -8.24 -2.03 -10.28
CA LEU A 94 -7.72 -1.70 -11.61
C LEU A 94 -7.05 -0.32 -11.55
N CYS A 95 -5.78 -0.23 -11.96
CA CYS A 95 -5.08 1.03 -12.17
C CYS A 95 -5.08 1.36 -13.65
N ALA A 96 -5.95 2.28 -14.08
CA ALA A 96 -6.07 2.71 -15.46
C ALA A 96 -4.94 3.67 -15.82
N GLN A 97 -3.83 3.13 -16.35
CA GLN A 97 -2.69 3.93 -16.78
C GLN A 97 -2.94 4.54 -18.16
N PHE A 98 -2.75 5.85 -18.25
CA PHE A 98 -2.80 6.60 -19.51
C PHE A 98 -1.58 6.33 -20.38
N GLY A 99 -1.19 5.09 -20.54
CA GLY A 99 -0.02 4.63 -21.21
C GLY A 99 0.30 5.35 -22.52
N SER A 100 1.49 5.14 -23.02
CA SER A 100 1.99 5.79 -24.21
C SER A 100 1.28 5.28 -25.47
N PHE A 101 0.74 6.19 -26.26
CA PHE A 101 0.22 5.93 -27.59
C PHE A 101 1.27 6.38 -28.62
N GLY A 102 2.09 5.45 -29.13
CA GLY A 102 3.13 5.73 -30.10
C GLY A 102 4.56 5.64 -29.51
N GLU A 103 5.56 5.89 -30.37
CA GLU A 103 6.98 5.64 -30.06
C GLU A 103 7.61 6.66 -29.10
N SER A 104 7.00 7.80 -28.89
CA SER A 104 7.52 8.84 -28.00
C SER A 104 6.55 9.16 -26.88
N ASN A 105 6.92 8.82 -25.66
CA ASN A 105 6.29 9.28 -24.42
C ASN A 105 6.40 10.81 -24.23
N LYS A 106 6.57 11.57 -25.29
CA LYS A 106 7.05 12.95 -25.16
C LYS A 106 5.95 13.98 -25.14
N ASP A 107 4.72 13.63 -25.49
CA ASP A 107 3.64 14.60 -25.56
C ASP A 107 2.28 14.01 -25.15
N TYR A 108 2.18 13.58 -23.92
CA TYR A 108 0.90 13.16 -23.33
C TYR A 108 -0.18 14.24 -23.48
N ALA A 109 0.19 15.49 -23.30
CA ALA A 109 -0.74 16.59 -23.39
C ALA A 109 -1.37 16.71 -24.79
N SER A 110 -0.62 16.48 -25.86
CA SER A 110 -1.18 16.53 -27.24
C SER A 110 -2.11 15.37 -27.51
N ILE A 111 -1.85 14.21 -26.94
CA ILE A 111 -2.67 13.01 -27.12
C ILE A 111 -4.00 13.14 -26.39
N TRP A 112 -3.98 13.71 -25.18
CA TRP A 112 -5.12 13.72 -24.27
C TRP A 112 -5.98 14.99 -24.33
N ARG A 113 -5.50 16.08 -24.96
CA ARG A 113 -6.32 17.27 -25.16
C ARG A 113 -7.56 16.95 -25.97
N ASN A 114 -8.70 17.52 -25.56
CA ASN A 114 -10.01 17.36 -26.21
C ASN A 114 -10.49 15.89 -26.22
N GLN A 115 -10.04 15.06 -25.27
CA GLN A 115 -10.47 13.66 -25.13
C GLN A 115 -11.46 13.45 -23.98
N GLU A 116 -12.02 14.50 -23.41
CA GLU A 116 -12.93 14.46 -22.27
C GLU A 116 -14.13 13.54 -22.50
N GLY A 117 -14.78 13.67 -23.68
CA GLY A 117 -15.90 12.84 -24.04
C GLY A 117 -15.53 11.35 -24.16
N TRP A 118 -14.37 11.06 -24.72
CA TRP A 118 -13.87 9.70 -24.80
C TRP A 118 -13.52 9.14 -23.42
N CYS A 119 -12.90 9.92 -22.52
CA CYS A 119 -12.61 9.52 -21.15
C CYS A 119 -13.89 9.14 -20.38
N PHE A 120 -14.99 9.91 -20.59
CA PHE A 120 -16.29 9.57 -20.02
C PHE A 120 -16.78 8.21 -20.53
N GLU A 121 -16.83 8.00 -21.85
CA GLU A 121 -17.33 6.74 -22.42
C GLU A 121 -16.41 5.56 -22.07
N TYR A 122 -15.09 5.77 -21.98
CA TYR A 122 -14.16 4.73 -21.57
C TYR A 122 -14.37 4.30 -20.11
N GLY A 123 -14.45 5.26 -19.17
CA GLY A 123 -14.75 4.99 -17.76
C GLY A 123 -16.09 4.24 -17.59
N LYS A 124 -17.12 4.66 -18.33
CA LYS A 124 -18.44 4.04 -18.33
C LYS A 124 -18.41 2.60 -18.86
N ALA A 125 -17.69 2.36 -19.95
CA ALA A 125 -17.52 1.03 -20.52
C ALA A 125 -16.77 0.07 -19.57
N MET A 126 -15.67 0.54 -18.96
CA MET A 126 -14.93 -0.22 -17.97
C MET A 126 -15.81 -0.64 -16.79
N ALA A 127 -16.50 0.34 -16.18
CA ALA A 127 -17.35 0.08 -15.04
C ALA A 127 -18.50 -0.87 -15.35
N ARG A 128 -19.18 -0.69 -16.49
CA ARG A 128 -20.25 -1.60 -16.96
C ARG A 128 -19.78 -3.01 -17.25
N TYR A 129 -18.54 -3.16 -17.69
CA TYR A 129 -18.02 -4.47 -18.03
C TYR A 129 -17.43 -5.17 -16.81
N PHE A 130 -16.53 -4.51 -16.08
CA PHE A 130 -15.74 -5.11 -15.01
C PHE A 130 -16.32 -4.90 -13.60
N GLY A 131 -17.09 -3.85 -13.35
CA GLY A 131 -17.53 -3.40 -12.02
C GLY A 131 -18.38 -4.41 -11.24
N PRO A 132 -18.62 -4.17 -9.94
CA PRO A 132 -19.35 -5.09 -9.04
C PRO A 132 -20.78 -5.40 -9.50
N SER A 133 -21.46 -4.44 -10.15
CA SER A 133 -22.78 -4.65 -10.78
C SER A 133 -22.65 -4.86 -12.29
N GLY A 134 -21.44 -4.84 -12.83
CA GLY A 134 -21.16 -4.96 -14.24
C GLY A 134 -21.36 -6.38 -14.78
N LYS A 135 -21.06 -6.54 -16.07
CA LYS A 135 -21.27 -7.83 -16.76
C LYS A 135 -20.47 -8.97 -16.14
N GLU A 136 -19.20 -8.74 -15.78
CA GLU A 136 -18.29 -9.80 -15.36
C GLU A 136 -17.97 -9.78 -13.86
N LYS A 137 -18.21 -8.68 -13.15
CA LYS A 137 -18.02 -8.54 -11.69
C LYS A 137 -16.61 -8.90 -11.23
N LEU A 138 -15.59 -8.37 -11.90
CA LEU A 138 -14.18 -8.77 -11.73
C LEU A 138 -13.35 -7.79 -10.92
N ILE A 139 -13.80 -6.53 -10.79
CA ILE A 139 -13.09 -5.50 -10.05
C ILE A 139 -14.03 -4.80 -9.07
N THR A 140 -13.46 -4.23 -8.01
CA THR A 140 -14.21 -3.43 -7.03
C THR A 140 -13.87 -1.94 -7.09
N SER A 141 -12.74 -1.59 -7.67
CA SER A 141 -12.24 -0.22 -7.72
C SER A 141 -11.44 0.08 -8.97
N ILE A 142 -11.44 1.35 -9.36
CA ILE A 142 -10.68 1.89 -10.49
C ILE A 142 -9.87 3.08 -10.00
N GLU A 143 -8.57 3.00 -10.15
CA GLU A 143 -7.62 4.09 -9.95
C GLU A 143 -7.41 4.81 -11.28
N ILE A 144 -7.61 6.13 -11.29
CA ILE A 144 -7.51 6.95 -12.49
C ILE A 144 -6.10 7.50 -12.60
N ASP A 145 -5.28 6.82 -13.36
CA ASP A 145 -3.84 6.96 -13.55
C ASP A 145 -3.02 6.55 -12.33
N ASN A 146 -1.74 6.28 -12.55
CA ASN A 146 -0.79 5.85 -11.54
C ASN A 146 -0.07 7.05 -10.90
N GLU A 147 0.94 7.54 -11.59
CA GLU A 147 1.81 8.65 -11.19
C GLU A 147 1.95 9.63 -12.35
N PRO A 148 0.95 10.50 -12.59
CA PRO A 148 0.97 11.40 -13.75
C PRO A 148 2.15 12.37 -13.72
N GLY A 149 2.62 12.74 -12.53
CA GLY A 149 3.80 13.57 -12.37
C GLY A 149 3.75 14.86 -13.19
N ASN A 150 4.78 15.06 -14.03
CA ASN A 150 4.88 16.18 -14.95
C ASN A 150 4.42 15.86 -16.38
N ASP A 151 3.91 14.67 -16.64
CA ASP A 151 3.44 14.26 -17.97
C ASP A 151 2.15 14.98 -18.34
N PHE A 152 1.34 15.37 -17.34
CA PHE A 152 0.18 16.25 -17.48
C PHE A 152 0.35 17.53 -16.70
N ASP A 153 -0.14 18.66 -17.22
CA ASP A 153 -0.44 19.81 -16.36
C ASP A 153 -1.68 19.51 -15.50
N ASP A 154 -1.84 20.24 -14.39
CA ASP A 154 -2.89 19.98 -13.43
C ASP A 154 -4.30 20.17 -14.00
N ALA A 155 -4.48 21.15 -14.90
CA ALA A 155 -5.77 21.43 -15.50
C ALA A 155 -6.22 20.33 -16.47
N LEU A 156 -5.29 19.83 -17.29
CA LEU A 156 -5.56 18.71 -18.19
C LEU A 156 -5.87 17.44 -17.40
N TYR A 157 -5.07 17.13 -16.36
CA TYR A 157 -5.34 15.97 -15.52
C TYR A 157 -6.69 16.06 -14.82
N GLN A 158 -7.04 17.23 -14.25
CA GLN A 158 -8.37 17.45 -13.67
C GLN A 158 -9.51 17.20 -14.67
N SER A 159 -9.37 17.69 -15.90
CA SER A 159 -10.37 17.48 -16.95
C SER A 159 -10.57 16.01 -17.29
N ILE A 160 -9.48 15.27 -17.49
CA ILE A 160 -9.47 13.83 -17.73
C ILE A 160 -10.10 13.08 -16.55
N PHE A 161 -9.65 13.37 -15.34
CA PHE A 161 -10.14 12.71 -14.11
C PHE A 161 -11.65 12.92 -13.94
N LYS A 162 -12.13 14.18 -14.01
CA LYS A 162 -13.55 14.52 -13.85
C LYS A 162 -14.43 13.73 -14.82
N ASN A 163 -14.03 13.67 -16.08
CA ASN A 163 -14.84 13.00 -17.09
C ASN A 163 -14.81 11.48 -16.95
N MET A 164 -13.64 10.89 -16.70
CA MET A 164 -13.54 9.45 -16.47
C MET A 164 -14.29 9.01 -15.21
N ALA A 165 -14.16 9.76 -14.10
CA ALA A 165 -14.87 9.48 -12.86
C ALA A 165 -16.40 9.55 -13.03
N ARG A 166 -16.91 10.56 -13.74
CA ARG A 166 -18.33 10.65 -14.08
C ARG A 166 -18.80 9.49 -14.95
N GLY A 167 -17.96 9.07 -15.90
CA GLY A 167 -18.20 7.89 -16.73
C GLY A 167 -18.29 6.62 -15.88
N ILE A 168 -17.34 6.39 -14.99
CA ILE A 168 -17.33 5.24 -14.06
C ILE A 168 -18.63 5.21 -13.24
N ARG A 169 -19.04 6.35 -12.63
CA ARG A 169 -20.28 6.44 -11.84
C ARG A 169 -21.53 6.16 -12.71
N ALA A 170 -21.55 6.62 -13.95
CA ALA A 170 -22.63 6.34 -14.89
C ALA A 170 -22.65 4.88 -15.37
N GLY A 171 -21.50 4.21 -15.35
CA GLY A 171 -21.35 2.81 -15.70
C GLY A 171 -21.75 1.85 -14.59
N ASP A 172 -21.20 2.03 -13.42
CA ASP A 172 -21.51 1.27 -12.20
C ASP A 172 -21.19 2.13 -10.94
N PRO A 173 -22.22 2.63 -10.23
CA PRO A 173 -22.02 3.48 -9.05
C PRO A 173 -21.38 2.76 -7.86
N LYS A 174 -21.28 1.43 -7.87
CA LYS A 174 -20.64 0.65 -6.80
C LYS A 174 -19.12 0.54 -6.94
N VAL A 175 -18.56 0.92 -8.08
CA VAL A 175 -17.10 0.97 -8.25
C VAL A 175 -16.53 2.06 -7.38
N LYS A 176 -15.57 1.74 -6.51
CA LYS A 176 -14.79 2.76 -5.81
C LYS A 176 -13.84 3.45 -6.78
N ILE A 177 -13.84 4.77 -6.77
CA ILE A 177 -12.94 5.59 -7.59
C ILE A 177 -11.77 6.04 -6.72
N ILE A 178 -10.57 5.73 -7.20
CA ILE A 178 -9.31 6.04 -6.52
C ILE A 178 -8.61 7.15 -7.30
N THR A 179 -8.06 8.13 -6.60
CA THR A 179 -7.20 9.15 -7.22
C THR A 179 -5.93 8.51 -7.78
N CYS A 180 -5.25 9.16 -8.73
CA CYS A 180 -3.82 8.87 -8.92
C CYS A 180 -3.06 9.12 -7.62
N THR A 181 -1.77 8.81 -7.61
CA THR A 181 -0.91 9.17 -6.47
C THR A 181 -1.02 10.65 -6.13
N ALA A 182 -1.79 10.94 -5.08
CA ALA A 182 -2.02 12.33 -4.62
C ALA A 182 -0.80 12.88 -3.87
N HIS A 183 0.00 12.01 -3.28
CA HIS A 183 1.22 12.37 -2.55
C HIS A 183 2.21 11.21 -2.59
N ALA A 184 3.49 11.48 -2.84
CA ALA A 184 4.55 10.47 -2.90
C ALA A 184 5.85 10.96 -2.25
N THR A 185 6.69 9.99 -1.83
CA THR A 185 7.98 10.30 -1.19
C THR A 185 9.10 10.63 -2.16
N ALA A 186 8.98 10.25 -3.41
CA ALA A 186 10.07 10.44 -4.35
C ALA A 186 10.14 11.89 -4.82
N ALA A 187 11.33 12.48 -4.84
CA ALA A 187 11.56 13.80 -5.43
C ALA A 187 12.05 13.64 -6.88
N ASP A 188 11.20 13.14 -7.73
CA ASP A 188 11.46 12.97 -9.16
C ASP A 188 10.26 13.45 -10.00
N LYS A 189 10.33 13.28 -11.31
CA LYS A 189 9.26 13.72 -12.22
C LYS A 189 7.90 13.05 -11.97
N TYR A 190 7.86 11.93 -11.27
CA TYR A 190 6.64 11.18 -10.95
C TYR A 190 6.03 11.59 -9.61
N SER A 191 6.78 12.34 -8.79
CA SER A 191 6.36 12.73 -7.46
C SER A 191 5.81 14.14 -7.46
N LYS A 192 4.51 14.26 -7.42
CA LYS A 192 3.82 15.54 -7.36
C LYS A 192 2.87 15.55 -6.18
N ASP A 193 2.80 16.66 -5.47
CA ASP A 193 1.77 16.86 -4.44
C ASP A 193 0.50 17.41 -5.11
N LEU A 194 -0.46 16.55 -5.32
CA LEU A 194 -1.74 16.85 -5.95
C LEU A 194 -2.88 17.05 -4.94
N ARG A 195 -2.59 17.10 -3.63
CA ARG A 195 -3.61 17.29 -2.59
C ARG A 195 -4.41 18.58 -2.81
N LYS A 196 -3.76 19.65 -3.28
CA LYS A 196 -4.45 20.90 -3.64
C LYS A 196 -5.43 20.70 -4.80
N THR A 197 -5.04 19.93 -5.81
CA THR A 197 -5.88 19.58 -6.96
C THR A 197 -7.12 18.80 -6.53
N PHE A 198 -6.95 17.82 -5.66
CA PHE A 198 -8.06 17.01 -5.15
C PHE A 198 -8.90 17.70 -4.06
N ALA A 199 -8.44 18.82 -3.48
CA ALA A 199 -9.23 19.66 -2.58
C ALA A 199 -10.26 20.55 -3.33
N ASP A 200 -10.20 20.60 -4.66
CA ASP A 200 -11.16 21.36 -5.47
C ASP A 200 -12.59 20.85 -5.21
N PRO A 201 -13.58 21.73 -4.92
CA PRO A 201 -14.96 21.34 -4.64
C PRO A 201 -15.65 20.52 -5.75
N GLU A 202 -15.21 20.66 -7.01
CA GLU A 202 -15.73 19.86 -8.12
C GLU A 202 -15.07 18.47 -8.21
N MET A 203 -13.90 18.30 -7.58
CA MET A 203 -13.18 17.02 -7.54
C MET A 203 -13.64 16.14 -6.36
N LEU A 204 -13.82 16.73 -5.18
CA LEU A 204 -14.14 16.01 -3.94
C LEU A 204 -15.29 14.99 -4.05
N PRO A 205 -16.42 15.27 -4.71
CA PRO A 205 -17.52 14.30 -4.82
C PRO A 205 -17.24 13.16 -5.82
N LEU A 206 -16.16 13.23 -6.60
CA LEU A 206 -15.93 12.30 -7.70
C LEU A 206 -15.12 11.06 -7.32
N PHE A 207 -14.43 11.06 -6.20
CA PHE A 207 -13.63 9.92 -5.76
C PHE A 207 -14.02 9.45 -4.35
N ASP A 208 -13.65 8.24 -4.02
CA ASP A 208 -13.90 7.59 -2.72
C ASP A 208 -12.61 7.39 -1.93
N VAL A 209 -11.48 7.30 -2.63
CA VAL A 209 -10.19 6.90 -2.07
C VAL A 209 -9.10 7.85 -2.49
N ILE A 210 -8.32 8.30 -1.53
CA ILE A 210 -7.09 9.07 -1.72
C ILE A 210 -5.93 8.08 -1.78
N ASN A 211 -5.21 8.10 -2.89
CA ASN A 211 -4.06 7.25 -3.09
C ASN A 211 -2.76 7.95 -2.74
N LEU A 212 -1.82 7.20 -2.17
CA LEU A 212 -0.45 7.65 -1.99
C LEU A 212 0.56 6.52 -2.24
N HIS A 213 1.78 6.89 -2.66
CA HIS A 213 2.92 6.00 -2.78
C HIS A 213 4.00 6.41 -1.81
N THR A 214 4.61 5.45 -1.13
CA THR A 214 5.69 5.75 -0.20
C THR A 214 6.79 4.68 -0.25
N TYR A 215 8.03 5.15 -0.35
CA TYR A 215 9.21 4.30 -0.40
C TYR A 215 10.27 4.83 0.56
N ALA A 216 10.75 3.96 1.45
CA ALA A 216 11.82 4.30 2.38
C ALA A 216 13.16 4.35 1.64
N GLN A 217 13.36 5.38 0.83
CA GLN A 217 14.51 5.58 -0.01
C GLN A 217 15.36 6.75 0.50
N LEU A 218 16.59 6.46 0.89
CA LEU A 218 17.58 7.48 1.18
C LEU A 218 18.20 7.96 -0.13
N LYS A 219 17.90 9.19 -0.51
CA LYS A 219 18.48 9.87 -1.66
C LYS A 219 19.36 11.01 -1.18
N LYS A 220 20.64 10.97 -1.48
CA LYS A 220 21.53 12.10 -1.21
C LYS A 220 21.79 12.96 -2.45
N GLY A 221 20.90 12.94 -3.45
CA GLY A 221 21.05 13.66 -4.72
C GLY A 221 22.00 12.97 -5.71
N ILE A 222 22.09 13.51 -6.93
CA ILE A 222 22.92 12.94 -8.02
C ILE A 222 24.42 12.94 -7.67
N THR A 223 24.84 13.86 -6.80
CA THR A 223 26.24 14.04 -6.36
C THR A 223 26.51 13.39 -5.01
N GLN A 224 25.52 12.86 -4.34
CA GLN A 224 25.63 12.27 -3.02
C GLN A 224 25.11 10.84 -3.03
N SER A 225 25.99 9.89 -3.23
CA SER A 225 25.71 8.47 -3.08
C SER A 225 25.85 8.05 -1.61
N PRO A 226 25.27 6.93 -1.16
CA PRO A 226 24.51 5.96 -1.96
C PRO A 226 23.02 6.26 -2.08
N TRP A 227 22.39 5.78 -3.16
CA TRP A 227 20.96 5.55 -3.22
C TRP A 227 20.66 4.21 -2.56
N THR A 228 19.98 4.21 -1.43
CA THR A 228 19.73 2.98 -0.70
C THR A 228 18.32 2.95 -0.12
N ARG A 229 17.72 1.77 -0.09
CA ARG A 229 16.53 1.53 0.73
C ARG A 229 16.93 1.58 2.20
N THR A 230 16.04 2.09 3.04
CA THR A 230 16.24 2.20 4.47
C THR A 230 15.07 1.59 5.24
N TYR A 231 15.19 1.46 6.53
CA TYR A 231 14.15 0.90 7.39
C TYR A 231 12.94 1.84 7.55
N PRO A 232 11.74 1.29 7.84
CA PRO A 232 10.50 2.07 7.81
C PRO A 232 10.42 3.16 8.89
N GLU A 233 11.06 2.98 10.05
CA GLU A 233 11.06 3.96 11.13
C GLU A 233 12.15 5.06 10.98
N GLY A 234 12.87 5.05 9.84
CA GLY A 234 13.96 5.98 9.59
C GLY A 234 13.48 7.43 9.51
N LYS A 235 14.02 8.29 10.37
CA LYS A 235 13.65 9.71 10.43
C LYS A 235 14.29 10.54 9.30
N ASP A 236 15.27 9.97 8.59
CA ASP A 236 15.99 10.64 7.51
C ASP A 236 15.26 10.54 6.16
N THR A 237 14.10 9.90 6.13
CA THR A 237 13.25 9.81 4.96
C THR A 237 11.82 10.24 5.30
N PRO A 238 11.08 10.84 4.36
CA PRO A 238 9.70 11.22 4.59
C PRO A 238 8.72 10.04 4.49
N TYR A 239 9.19 8.79 4.65
CA TYR A 239 8.42 7.58 4.41
C TYR A 239 7.08 7.51 5.15
N LEU A 240 7.11 7.69 6.47
CA LEU A 240 5.90 7.75 7.30
C LEU A 240 5.30 9.17 7.30
N GLN A 241 6.11 10.21 7.13
CA GLN A 241 5.66 11.60 7.14
C GLN A 241 4.64 11.87 6.03
N VAL A 242 4.87 11.32 4.82
CA VAL A 242 3.91 11.44 3.70
C VAL A 242 2.55 10.85 4.07
N VAL A 243 2.53 9.71 4.76
CA VAL A 243 1.30 9.08 5.25
C VAL A 243 0.61 9.96 6.29
N GLU A 244 1.36 10.42 7.31
CA GLU A 244 0.84 11.30 8.37
C GLU A 244 0.26 12.60 7.80
N ASP A 245 0.96 13.22 6.86
CA ASP A 245 0.52 14.46 6.21
C ASP A 245 -0.73 14.25 5.36
N THR A 246 -0.83 13.11 4.67
CA THR A 246 -2.03 12.78 3.87
C THR A 246 -3.22 12.46 4.76
N VAL A 247 -3.03 11.72 5.86
CA VAL A 247 -4.09 11.46 6.85
C VAL A 247 -4.59 12.77 7.48
N ARG A 248 -3.67 13.64 7.88
CA ARG A 248 -4.04 14.95 8.44
C ARG A 248 -4.81 15.81 7.44
N TRP A 249 -4.38 15.83 6.19
CA TRP A 249 -5.08 16.53 5.13
C TRP A 249 -6.46 15.93 4.87
N ARG A 250 -6.60 14.60 4.76
CA ARG A 250 -7.87 13.91 4.60
C ARG A 250 -8.83 14.25 5.74
N ASP A 251 -8.37 14.16 6.99
CA ASP A 251 -9.22 14.44 8.17
C ASP A 251 -9.76 15.88 8.20
N GLN A 252 -9.06 16.85 7.54
CA GLN A 252 -9.46 18.25 7.45
C GLN A 252 -10.31 18.57 6.22
N VAL A 253 -10.04 17.96 5.07
CA VAL A 253 -10.58 18.38 3.77
C VAL A 253 -11.60 17.37 3.22
N ALA A 254 -11.40 16.10 3.46
CA ALA A 254 -12.16 15.00 2.86
C ALA A 254 -12.37 13.85 3.88
N PRO A 255 -13.00 14.09 5.06
CA PRO A 255 -13.01 13.14 6.17
C PRO A 255 -13.80 11.85 5.90
N ASP A 256 -14.60 11.83 4.85
CA ASP A 256 -15.37 10.69 4.37
C ASP A 256 -14.61 9.77 3.42
N LYS A 257 -13.37 10.13 3.01
CA LYS A 257 -12.59 9.36 2.06
C LYS A 257 -11.66 8.38 2.74
N GLU A 258 -11.49 7.22 2.10
CA GLU A 258 -10.47 6.24 2.50
C GLU A 258 -9.07 6.69 2.07
N ILE A 259 -8.04 6.19 2.75
CA ILE A 259 -6.63 6.34 2.33
C ILE A 259 -6.09 4.97 1.98
N TRP A 260 -5.60 4.82 0.75
CA TRP A 260 -4.90 3.62 0.31
C TRP A 260 -3.45 3.94 -0.05
N ILE A 261 -2.51 3.16 0.48
CA ILE A 261 -1.13 3.14 0.02
C ILE A 261 -1.08 2.10 -1.09
N THR A 262 -1.19 2.53 -2.35
CA THR A 262 -1.24 1.57 -3.47
C THR A 262 0.13 1.10 -3.91
N GLU A 263 1.21 1.73 -3.42
CA GLU A 263 2.57 1.22 -3.59
C GLU A 263 3.47 1.54 -2.38
N PHE A 264 4.13 0.50 -1.89
CA PHE A 264 5.31 0.57 -1.03
C PHE A 264 6.14 -0.70 -1.22
N GLY A 265 7.43 -0.66 -0.96
CA GLY A 265 8.25 -1.85 -1.16
C GLY A 265 9.73 -1.64 -0.88
N TYR A 266 10.46 -2.75 -0.93
CA TYR A 266 11.90 -2.80 -0.65
C TYR A 266 12.60 -3.70 -1.65
N ASP A 267 13.62 -3.19 -2.31
CA ASP A 267 14.45 -3.97 -3.21
C ASP A 267 15.48 -4.78 -2.42
N SER A 268 15.58 -6.07 -2.69
CA SER A 268 16.59 -6.96 -2.10
C SER A 268 17.29 -7.77 -3.17
N CYS A 269 18.42 -7.27 -3.63
CA CYS A 269 19.28 -7.97 -4.57
C CYS A 269 20.25 -8.93 -3.88
N THR A 270 20.55 -10.04 -4.59
CA THR A 270 21.67 -10.89 -4.17
C THR A 270 23.01 -10.17 -4.35
N PRO A 271 24.05 -10.52 -3.57
CA PRO A 271 25.40 -9.99 -3.80
C PRO A 271 25.91 -10.21 -5.22
N LYS A 272 25.53 -11.35 -5.84
CA LYS A 272 25.90 -11.68 -7.23
C LYS A 272 25.25 -10.73 -8.23
N ALA A 273 24.00 -10.35 -8.04
CA ALA A 273 23.31 -9.37 -8.87
C ALA A 273 23.89 -7.97 -8.65
N MET A 274 24.09 -7.58 -7.39
CA MET A 274 24.71 -6.28 -7.04
C MET A 274 26.08 -6.06 -7.68
N ALA A 275 26.89 -7.12 -7.82
CA ALA A 275 28.19 -7.05 -8.48
C ALA A 275 28.08 -6.75 -10.00
N LYS A 276 26.90 -6.93 -10.61
CA LYS A 276 26.62 -6.64 -12.03
C LYS A 276 25.95 -5.28 -12.26
N ARG A 277 25.82 -4.48 -11.22
CA ARG A 277 25.27 -3.14 -11.31
C ARG A 277 26.04 -2.32 -12.34
N SER A 278 25.35 -1.56 -13.16
CA SER A 278 25.95 -0.78 -14.25
C SER A 278 25.18 0.51 -14.52
N GLY A 279 25.76 1.38 -15.35
CA GLY A 279 25.11 2.57 -15.87
C GLY A 279 24.72 3.57 -14.79
N TRP A 280 23.48 4.04 -14.81
CA TRP A 280 22.97 5.05 -13.88
C TRP A 280 22.98 4.56 -12.42
N PHE A 281 22.57 3.31 -12.18
CA PHE A 281 22.51 2.75 -10.83
C PHE A 281 23.89 2.50 -10.22
N GLU A 282 24.91 2.26 -11.04
CA GLU A 282 26.30 2.22 -10.60
C GLU A 282 26.80 3.60 -10.18
N LYS A 283 26.51 4.63 -11.00
CA LYS A 283 26.87 6.03 -10.69
C LYS A 283 26.23 6.54 -9.41
N LEU A 284 25.01 6.10 -9.11
CA LEU A 284 24.29 6.45 -7.88
C LEU A 284 24.74 5.61 -6.67
N ASP A 285 25.65 4.67 -6.84
CA ASP A 285 25.95 3.64 -5.85
C ASP A 285 24.67 3.03 -5.24
N TRP A 286 23.71 2.69 -6.14
CA TRP A 286 22.43 2.14 -5.69
C TRP A 286 22.62 0.83 -4.94
N ARG A 287 21.93 0.68 -3.81
CA ARG A 287 21.99 -0.50 -2.95
C ARG A 287 20.58 -0.92 -2.53
N GLY A 288 20.28 -2.19 -2.73
CA GLY A 288 19.14 -2.85 -2.09
C GLY A 288 19.45 -3.23 -0.65
N VAL A 289 18.43 -3.74 0.04
CA VAL A 289 18.56 -4.37 1.37
C VAL A 289 18.82 -5.88 1.22
N THR A 290 19.11 -6.57 2.32
CA THR A 290 19.18 -8.05 2.31
C THR A 290 17.77 -8.65 2.26
N ASP A 291 17.64 -9.92 1.86
CA ASP A 291 16.35 -10.63 1.84
C ASP A 291 15.70 -10.67 3.24
N LEU A 292 16.50 -10.80 4.31
CA LEU A 292 16.01 -10.74 5.68
C LEU A 292 15.49 -9.33 6.03
N GLN A 293 16.22 -8.29 5.68
CA GLN A 293 15.78 -6.91 5.89
C GLN A 293 14.52 -6.59 5.10
N GLN A 294 14.39 -7.07 3.86
CA GLN A 294 13.16 -6.93 3.10
C GLN A 294 11.97 -7.53 3.85
N ALA A 295 12.13 -8.75 4.39
CA ALA A 295 11.09 -9.39 5.18
C ALA A 295 10.71 -8.58 6.43
N GLN A 296 11.72 -8.15 7.21
CA GLN A 296 11.53 -7.32 8.41
C GLN A 296 10.81 -6.00 8.08
N TYR A 297 11.26 -5.31 7.04
CA TYR A 297 10.77 -3.97 6.69
C TYR A 297 9.36 -4.01 6.10
N LEU A 298 9.02 -5.03 5.31
CA LEU A 298 7.65 -5.21 4.82
C LEU A 298 6.66 -5.46 5.95
N ILE A 299 6.98 -6.37 6.88
CA ILE A 299 6.10 -6.64 8.03
C ILE A 299 5.94 -5.39 8.90
N ARG A 300 7.05 -4.72 9.23
CA ARG A 300 7.03 -3.49 10.04
C ARG A 300 6.24 -2.38 9.34
N SER A 301 6.35 -2.26 8.01
CA SER A 301 5.57 -1.28 7.24
C SER A 301 4.08 -1.55 7.31
N PHE A 302 3.62 -2.78 7.09
CA PHE A 302 2.19 -3.12 7.23
C PHE A 302 1.67 -2.78 8.63
N LEU A 303 2.41 -3.13 9.69
CA LEU A 303 2.01 -2.86 11.08
C LEU A 303 1.96 -1.35 11.38
N LEU A 304 2.94 -0.59 10.88
CA LEU A 304 2.96 0.86 11.03
C LEU A 304 1.79 1.53 10.30
N PHE A 305 1.55 1.17 9.05
CA PHE A 305 0.44 1.73 8.27
C PHE A 305 -0.92 1.38 8.89
N ALA A 306 -1.11 0.15 9.38
CA ALA A 306 -2.32 -0.23 10.09
C ALA A 306 -2.58 0.63 11.34
N SER A 307 -1.53 1.20 11.96
CA SER A 307 -1.64 2.11 13.10
C SER A 307 -1.89 3.59 12.72
N MET A 308 -1.96 3.93 11.42
CA MET A 308 -1.95 5.31 10.93
C MET A 308 -3.27 5.75 10.25
N LYS A 309 -4.39 5.09 10.52
CA LYS A 309 -5.69 5.34 9.87
C LYS A 309 -5.64 5.24 8.34
N VAL A 310 -4.87 4.28 7.86
CA VAL A 310 -4.83 3.84 6.46
C VAL A 310 -5.78 2.67 6.31
N ASP A 311 -6.54 2.65 5.23
CA ASP A 311 -7.57 1.63 5.01
C ASP A 311 -7.03 0.42 4.25
N ARG A 312 -6.06 0.61 3.32
CA ARG A 312 -5.39 -0.47 2.58
C ARG A 312 -3.95 -0.13 2.26
N ALA A 313 -3.10 -1.16 2.19
CA ALA A 313 -1.71 -1.01 1.77
C ALA A 313 -1.30 -2.16 0.82
N TYR A 314 -0.79 -1.79 -0.37
CA TYR A 314 -0.41 -2.74 -1.42
C TYR A 314 1.11 -2.74 -1.58
N LEU A 315 1.73 -3.88 -1.30
CA LEU A 315 3.17 -4.00 -1.51
C LEU A 315 3.52 -4.06 -3.01
N TYR A 316 4.59 -3.44 -3.39
CA TYR A 316 5.20 -3.50 -4.71
C TYR A 316 6.48 -4.33 -4.61
N PHE A 317 6.60 -5.54 -5.11
CA PHE A 317 5.53 -6.23 -5.79
C PHE A 317 5.70 -7.75 -5.61
N PHE A 318 5.36 -8.64 -6.51
CA PHE A 318 5.23 -10.05 -6.17
C PHE A 318 6.36 -10.96 -6.70
N ASP A 319 6.91 -10.78 -7.92
CA ASP A 319 8.04 -11.57 -8.43
C ASP A 319 9.10 -10.69 -9.06
N ASP A 320 10.37 -10.96 -8.82
CA ASP A 320 11.48 -10.23 -9.42
C ASP A 320 12.49 -11.16 -10.14
N LYS A 321 13.38 -10.53 -10.92
CA LYS A 321 14.43 -11.21 -11.65
C LYS A 321 15.82 -10.98 -11.05
N ASP A 322 15.90 -10.48 -9.82
CA ASP A 322 17.15 -10.13 -9.15
C ASP A 322 17.95 -9.05 -9.89
N GLU A 323 17.26 -8.03 -10.40
CA GLU A 323 17.91 -6.93 -11.13
C GLU A 323 18.38 -5.86 -10.16
N PRO A 324 19.64 -5.38 -10.25
CA PRO A 324 20.23 -4.43 -9.31
C PRO A 324 19.84 -2.99 -9.64
N GLN A 325 18.56 -2.70 -9.59
CA GLN A 325 17.97 -1.41 -9.87
C GLN A 325 16.74 -1.14 -8.98
N VAL A 326 16.30 0.11 -8.94
CA VAL A 326 15.07 0.50 -8.24
C VAL A 326 13.89 -0.27 -8.83
N HIS A 327 13.11 -0.92 -7.97
CA HIS A 327 11.99 -1.80 -8.29
C HIS A 327 12.34 -3.11 -9.04
N GLY A 328 13.61 -3.36 -9.32
CA GLY A 328 14.06 -4.55 -10.07
C GLY A 328 14.20 -5.82 -9.22
N SER A 329 14.16 -5.68 -7.88
CA SER A 329 14.34 -6.79 -6.92
C SER A 329 13.40 -6.71 -5.71
N SER A 330 12.24 -6.09 -5.89
CA SER A 330 11.27 -5.86 -4.81
C SER A 330 10.23 -6.98 -4.64
N GLY A 331 10.31 -8.07 -5.41
CA GLY A 331 9.39 -9.19 -5.34
C GLY A 331 9.39 -9.93 -3.99
N LEU A 332 8.24 -10.53 -3.65
CA LEU A 332 8.15 -11.56 -2.60
C LEU A 332 8.79 -12.88 -3.05
N THR A 333 8.78 -13.10 -4.35
CA THR A 333 9.48 -14.22 -4.98
C THR A 333 10.57 -13.69 -5.91
N ARG A 334 11.55 -14.53 -6.20
CA ARG A 334 12.64 -14.28 -7.15
C ARG A 334 12.66 -15.40 -8.17
N ASN A 335 12.35 -15.08 -9.43
CA ASN A 335 12.17 -16.07 -10.48
C ASN A 335 11.21 -17.21 -10.05
N GLY A 336 10.06 -16.84 -9.49
CA GLY A 336 9.03 -17.77 -9.01
C GLY A 336 9.36 -18.49 -7.69
N LYS A 337 10.54 -18.30 -7.11
CA LYS A 337 10.94 -18.96 -5.85
C LYS A 337 10.70 -18.04 -4.65
N PRO A 338 10.02 -18.51 -3.59
CA PRO A 338 9.78 -17.73 -2.39
C PRO A 338 11.07 -17.19 -1.75
N LYS A 339 11.06 -15.91 -1.39
CA LYS A 339 12.06 -15.24 -0.57
C LYS A 339 11.66 -15.28 0.90
N PRO A 340 12.54 -14.96 1.85
CA PRO A 340 12.16 -14.78 3.26
C PRO A 340 10.94 -13.87 3.46
N SER A 341 10.81 -12.83 2.65
CA SER A 341 9.67 -11.91 2.68
C SER A 341 8.34 -12.57 2.33
N PHE A 342 8.31 -13.56 1.43
CA PHE A 342 7.11 -14.32 1.11
C PHE A 342 6.56 -15.05 2.33
N TYR A 343 7.43 -15.75 3.06
CA TYR A 343 7.04 -16.50 4.27
C TYR A 343 6.60 -15.57 5.39
N ALA A 344 7.30 -14.45 5.56
CA ALA A 344 6.95 -13.46 6.57
C ALA A 344 5.58 -12.82 6.32
N VAL A 345 5.29 -12.41 5.08
CA VAL A 345 3.99 -11.82 4.70
C VAL A 345 2.88 -12.86 4.81
N SER A 346 3.11 -14.11 4.35
CA SER A 346 2.16 -15.21 4.52
C SER A 346 1.87 -15.49 5.99
N GLN A 347 2.88 -15.45 6.87
CA GLN A 347 2.69 -15.62 8.31
C GLN A 347 1.85 -14.47 8.89
N LEU A 348 2.17 -13.21 8.58
CA LEU A 348 1.41 -12.06 9.05
C LEU A 348 -0.07 -12.19 8.68
N TYR A 349 -0.34 -12.48 7.40
CA TYR A 349 -1.69 -12.66 6.90
C TYR A 349 -2.43 -13.82 7.60
N ARG A 350 -1.80 -14.97 7.74
CA ARG A 350 -2.38 -16.14 8.41
C ARG A 350 -2.59 -15.94 9.90
N THR A 351 -1.68 -15.23 10.58
CA THR A 351 -1.71 -15.05 12.04
C THR A 351 -2.65 -13.95 12.46
N LEU A 352 -2.65 -12.83 11.73
CA LEU A 352 -3.39 -11.61 12.07
C LEU A 352 -4.44 -11.21 11.03
N GLY A 353 -4.69 -12.00 10.00
CA GLY A 353 -5.69 -11.66 8.98
C GLY A 353 -7.07 -11.31 9.58
N ASP A 354 -7.51 -12.06 10.58
CA ASP A 354 -8.77 -11.84 11.30
C ASP A 354 -8.66 -10.84 12.48
N TYR A 355 -7.55 -10.12 12.57
CA TYR A 355 -7.31 -9.14 13.62
C TYR A 355 -7.27 -7.74 13.05
N ARG A 356 -7.64 -6.77 13.88
CA ARG A 356 -7.51 -5.33 13.63
C ARG A 356 -6.55 -4.69 14.61
N PHE A 357 -5.93 -3.60 14.19
CA PHE A 357 -5.12 -2.79 15.08
C PHE A 357 -5.99 -2.12 16.15
N GLU A 358 -5.58 -2.20 17.40
CA GLU A 358 -6.27 -1.57 18.52
C GLU A 358 -5.52 -0.32 19.03
N ARG A 359 -4.25 -0.51 19.38
CA ARG A 359 -3.46 0.59 19.97
C ARG A 359 -1.96 0.33 19.93
N ILE A 360 -1.23 1.41 20.04
CA ILE A 360 0.21 1.39 20.35
C ILE A 360 0.38 1.30 21.86
N ILE A 361 0.93 0.19 22.37
CA ILE A 361 1.26 0.04 23.79
C ILE A 361 2.57 0.76 24.09
N LYS A 362 3.57 0.58 23.21
CA LYS A 362 4.88 1.22 23.35
C LYS A 362 5.49 1.54 21.97
N ARG A 363 6.06 2.74 21.87
CA ARG A 363 6.78 3.19 20.66
C ARG A 363 7.98 4.02 21.12
N THR A 364 9.14 3.36 21.23
CA THR A 364 10.40 3.98 21.66
C THR A 364 11.53 3.58 20.71
N GLU A 365 12.70 4.16 20.86
CA GLU A 365 13.88 3.79 20.07
C GLU A 365 14.39 2.36 20.33
N GLN A 366 13.85 1.69 21.35
CA GLN A 366 14.27 0.34 21.74
C GLN A 366 13.21 -0.71 21.52
N LEU A 367 11.92 -0.32 21.52
CA LEU A 367 10.81 -1.25 21.49
C LEU A 367 9.57 -0.61 20.83
N TYR A 368 9.04 -1.27 19.83
CA TYR A 368 7.68 -1.07 19.33
C TYR A 368 6.84 -2.26 19.79
N LEU A 369 5.70 -1.97 20.38
CA LEU A 369 4.75 -2.95 20.90
C LEU A 369 3.33 -2.50 20.55
N PHE A 370 2.68 -3.24 19.66
CA PHE A 370 1.35 -2.94 19.14
C PHE A 370 0.36 -4.04 19.54
N GLU A 371 -0.87 -3.67 19.83
CA GLU A 371 -1.95 -4.58 20.18
C GLU A 371 -2.95 -4.72 19.05
N PHE A 372 -3.35 -5.96 18.81
CA PHE A 372 -4.37 -6.34 17.83
C PHE A 372 -5.42 -7.21 18.50
N SER A 373 -6.71 -7.04 18.14
CA SER A 373 -7.82 -7.86 18.60
C SER A 373 -8.47 -8.62 17.46
N LYS A 374 -9.01 -9.81 17.78
CA LYS A 374 -9.70 -10.63 16.79
C LYS A 374 -11.12 -10.13 16.54
N GLU A 375 -11.58 -10.15 15.27
CA GLU A 375 -12.88 -9.65 14.84
C GLU A 375 -14.06 -10.14 15.69
N ASP A 376 -14.26 -11.46 15.77
CA ASP A 376 -15.40 -12.09 16.43
C ASP A 376 -15.20 -12.30 17.92
N LYS A 377 -14.01 -12.05 18.41
CA LYS A 377 -13.57 -12.39 19.77
C LYS A 377 -12.58 -11.35 20.26
N ARG A 378 -13.08 -10.15 20.54
CA ARG A 378 -12.25 -9.04 21.05
C ARG A 378 -11.46 -9.37 22.33
N ASN A 379 -11.83 -10.45 23.02
CA ASN A 379 -11.06 -11.01 24.11
C ASN A 379 -9.85 -11.86 23.68
N HIS A 380 -9.65 -12.09 22.36
CA HIS A 380 -8.44 -12.72 21.82
C HIS A 380 -7.50 -11.63 21.32
N LEU A 381 -6.45 -11.40 22.07
CA LEU A 381 -5.44 -10.38 21.76
C LEU A 381 -4.16 -11.01 21.22
N CYS A 382 -3.49 -10.25 20.37
CA CYS A 382 -2.12 -10.51 19.96
C CYS A 382 -1.32 -9.22 20.13
N TRP A 383 -0.16 -9.31 20.78
CA TRP A 383 0.83 -8.25 20.76
C TRP A 383 1.89 -8.55 19.73
N VAL A 384 2.26 -7.54 18.95
CA VAL A 384 3.38 -7.63 18.01
C VAL A 384 4.49 -6.72 18.50
N ALA A 385 5.69 -7.30 18.67
CA ALA A 385 6.83 -6.58 19.20
C ALA A 385 8.04 -6.67 18.27
N TRP A 386 8.79 -5.57 18.12
CA TRP A 386 10.07 -5.54 17.43
C TRP A 386 10.97 -4.42 17.96
N MET A 387 12.28 -4.57 17.75
CA MET A 387 13.23 -3.49 17.94
C MET A 387 13.30 -2.66 16.67
N PRO A 388 13.06 -1.34 16.68
CA PRO A 388 13.34 -0.51 15.52
C PRO A 388 14.84 -0.54 15.21
N THR A 389 15.22 -0.33 13.95
CA THR A 389 16.63 -0.24 13.56
C THR A 389 17.26 0.97 14.26
N GLY A 390 18.25 0.74 15.11
CA GLY A 390 18.79 1.76 15.99
C GLY A 390 19.92 2.61 15.41
N PHE A 391 20.10 2.61 14.07
CA PHE A 391 21.09 3.41 13.36
C PHE A 391 20.43 4.47 12.50
N ARG A 392 21.21 5.45 12.13
CA ARG A 392 20.84 6.37 11.06
C ARG A 392 20.76 5.59 9.72
N SER A 393 19.84 6.00 8.85
CA SER A 393 19.63 5.36 7.55
C SER A 393 20.89 5.30 6.69
N ASP A 394 21.79 6.29 6.80
CA ASP A 394 23.06 6.35 6.08
C ASP A 394 24.11 5.33 6.56
N GLN A 395 23.83 4.63 7.66
CA GLN A 395 24.73 3.64 8.28
C GLN A 395 24.26 2.19 8.07
N LEU A 396 23.34 1.93 7.13
CA LEU A 396 22.76 0.61 6.86
C LEU A 396 23.79 -0.49 6.50
N ALA A 397 24.95 -0.12 6.01
CA ALA A 397 26.04 -1.07 5.73
C ALA A 397 26.61 -1.73 7.02
N GLN A 398 26.36 -1.14 8.17
CA GLN A 398 26.79 -1.72 9.45
C GLN A 398 25.79 -2.80 9.87
N LYS A 399 26.29 -4.01 10.03
CA LYS A 399 25.48 -5.17 10.46
C LYS A 399 24.92 -4.91 11.86
N ASN A 400 23.62 -4.70 11.93
CA ASN A 400 22.94 -4.59 13.20
C ASN A 400 22.14 -5.86 13.49
N HIS A 401 22.71 -6.74 14.26
CA HIS A 401 22.06 -7.95 14.76
C HIS A 401 21.85 -7.85 16.27
N ARG A 402 21.34 -6.71 16.74
CA ARG A 402 21.05 -6.59 18.17
C ARG A 402 19.97 -7.59 18.56
N ILE A 403 20.29 -8.41 19.53
CA ILE A 403 19.33 -9.24 20.24
C ILE A 403 19.38 -8.78 21.68
N THR A 404 18.24 -8.36 22.22
CA THR A 404 18.14 -7.89 23.60
C THR A 404 17.09 -8.71 24.32
N GLU A 405 17.37 -9.10 25.55
CA GLU A 405 16.35 -9.65 26.43
C GLU A 405 15.45 -8.51 26.92
N ILE A 406 14.15 -8.68 26.77
CA ILE A 406 13.15 -7.73 27.22
C ILE A 406 12.17 -8.40 28.18
N THR A 407 11.68 -7.64 29.12
CA THR A 407 10.58 -8.03 30.01
C THR A 407 9.38 -7.10 29.75
N LEU A 408 8.23 -7.68 29.42
CA LEU A 408 6.96 -6.98 29.33
C LEU A 408 6.15 -7.27 30.58
N THR A 409 5.52 -6.22 31.10
CA THR A 409 4.60 -6.27 32.25
C THR A 409 3.18 -5.90 31.82
N ASP A 410 2.25 -5.97 32.75
CA ASP A 410 0.84 -5.56 32.51
C ASP A 410 0.20 -6.33 31.34
N LEU A 411 0.45 -7.64 31.33
CA LEU A 411 -0.05 -8.53 30.30
C LEU A 411 -1.59 -8.57 30.30
N PRO A 412 -2.24 -8.54 29.13
CA PRO A 412 -3.71 -8.55 29.04
C PRO A 412 -4.31 -9.89 29.49
N ALA A 413 -3.56 -10.99 29.30
CA ALA A 413 -3.91 -12.34 29.71
C ALA A 413 -2.65 -13.20 29.81
N LYS A 414 -2.81 -14.48 30.14
CA LYS A 414 -1.68 -15.42 30.19
C LYS A 414 -1.10 -15.64 28.80
N PRO A 415 0.23 -15.48 28.61
CA PRO A 415 0.88 -15.79 27.37
C PRO A 415 0.73 -17.27 26.99
N LYS A 416 0.31 -17.51 25.74
CA LYS A 416 0.15 -18.86 25.20
C LYS A 416 1.36 -19.27 24.37
N GLN A 417 1.86 -18.38 23.53
CA GLN A 417 2.90 -18.68 22.55
C GLN A 417 3.56 -17.38 22.06
N ILE A 418 4.84 -17.42 21.72
CA ILE A 418 5.52 -16.42 20.93
C ILE A 418 5.98 -17.04 19.62
N LEU A 419 5.46 -16.50 18.51
CA LEU A 419 5.90 -16.89 17.17
C LEU A 419 6.99 -15.95 16.71
N ALA A 420 8.11 -16.47 16.25
CA ALA A 420 9.13 -15.70 15.54
C ALA A 420 8.63 -15.35 14.14
N MET A 421 9.11 -14.23 13.57
CA MET A 421 8.90 -13.93 12.16
C MET A 421 9.44 -15.06 11.29
N GLN A 422 8.58 -15.61 10.44
CA GLN A 422 8.89 -16.73 9.57
C GLN A 422 9.71 -16.25 8.35
N THR A 423 10.80 -16.95 8.05
CA THR A 423 11.69 -16.64 6.91
C THR A 423 11.90 -17.85 5.98
N SER A 424 11.25 -18.97 6.29
CA SER A 424 11.25 -20.22 5.54
C SER A 424 9.91 -20.93 5.75
N GLU A 425 9.74 -22.12 5.20
CA GLU A 425 8.51 -22.93 5.38
C GLU A 425 8.23 -23.30 6.85
N GLN A 426 9.26 -23.34 7.68
CA GLN A 426 9.13 -23.75 9.07
C GLN A 426 8.73 -22.60 9.97
N THR A 427 7.66 -22.78 10.73
CA THR A 427 7.29 -21.87 11.82
C THR A 427 8.17 -22.16 13.04
N GLN A 428 8.71 -21.09 13.63
CA GLN A 428 9.55 -21.18 14.81
C GLN A 428 8.87 -20.51 16.01
N ASN A 429 8.81 -21.23 17.11
CA ASN A 429 8.46 -20.67 18.41
C ASN A 429 9.70 -20.07 19.05
N LYS A 430 9.49 -19.01 19.82
CA LYS A 430 10.54 -18.47 20.69
C LYS A 430 10.33 -18.96 22.12
N ASP A 431 11.43 -19.28 22.76
CA ASP A 431 11.44 -19.55 24.20
C ASP A 431 11.15 -18.26 24.97
N PHE A 432 10.40 -18.40 26.05
CA PHE A 432 10.10 -17.34 26.97
C PHE A 432 9.94 -17.85 28.40
N VAL A 433 10.18 -16.97 29.36
CA VAL A 433 9.85 -17.18 30.76
C VAL A 433 8.70 -16.27 31.12
N SER A 434 7.65 -16.80 31.73
CA SER A 434 6.51 -15.99 32.13
C SER A 434 6.01 -16.36 33.52
N ASN A 435 5.43 -15.36 34.19
CA ASN A 435 4.61 -15.50 35.37
C ASN A 435 3.24 -14.84 35.12
N SER A 436 2.41 -14.70 36.13
CA SER A 436 1.07 -14.11 36.00
C SER A 436 1.06 -12.61 35.59
N LYS A 437 2.22 -11.91 35.68
CA LYS A 437 2.29 -10.45 35.48
C LYS A 437 3.30 -10.04 34.42
N SER A 438 4.21 -10.92 34.02
CA SER A 438 5.31 -10.57 33.13
C SER A 438 5.72 -11.71 32.21
N ILE A 439 6.33 -11.34 31.09
CA ILE A 439 6.94 -12.25 30.14
C ILE A 439 8.32 -11.72 29.73
N THR A 440 9.32 -12.59 29.74
CA THR A 440 10.71 -12.26 29.37
C THR A 440 11.12 -13.14 28.17
N PHE A 441 11.65 -12.52 27.13
CA PHE A 441 12.13 -13.18 25.93
C PHE A 441 13.17 -12.35 25.17
N LYS A 442 13.87 -12.98 24.22
CA LYS A 442 14.84 -12.29 23.36
C LYS A 442 14.13 -11.66 22.16
N LEU A 443 14.35 -10.36 21.94
CA LEU A 443 13.79 -9.56 20.85
C LEU A 443 14.90 -9.06 19.91
N SER A 444 14.58 -8.91 18.64
CA SER A 444 15.44 -8.37 17.59
C SER A 444 14.64 -7.42 16.68
N GLU A 445 15.22 -7.04 15.54
CA GLU A 445 14.52 -6.27 14.51
C GLU A 445 13.42 -7.06 13.79
N SER A 446 13.46 -8.40 13.86
CA SER A 446 12.39 -9.26 13.32
C SER A 446 11.20 -9.23 14.27
N PRO A 447 10.00 -8.86 13.77
CA PRO A 447 8.80 -8.88 14.58
C PRO A 447 8.49 -10.26 15.17
N VAL A 448 7.92 -10.28 16.37
CA VAL A 448 7.40 -11.47 17.02
C VAL A 448 5.94 -11.27 17.38
N TYR A 449 5.18 -12.36 17.37
CA TYR A 449 3.74 -12.36 17.67
C TYR A 449 3.51 -13.06 19.01
N LEU A 450 3.07 -12.30 20.00
CA LEU A 450 2.71 -12.80 21.34
C LEU A 450 1.22 -13.10 21.35
N LEU A 451 0.86 -14.36 21.35
CA LEU A 451 -0.53 -14.83 21.44
C LEU A 451 -0.89 -15.08 22.90
N PHE A 452 -2.07 -14.62 23.31
CA PHE A 452 -2.58 -14.78 24.66
C PHE A 452 -3.74 -15.77 24.72
N GLU A 453 -3.98 -16.32 25.93
CA GLU A 453 -5.25 -17.00 26.22
C GLU A 453 -6.39 -15.95 26.16
N PRO A 454 -7.63 -16.37 25.86
CA PRO A 454 -8.76 -15.44 25.87
C PRO A 454 -8.89 -14.72 27.22
N ILE A 455 -9.16 -13.44 27.17
CA ILE A 455 -9.50 -12.67 28.39
C ILE A 455 -10.86 -13.18 28.90
N LYS A 456 -10.92 -13.54 30.19
CA LYS A 456 -12.14 -14.05 30.83
C LYS A 456 -13.14 -12.92 31.06
#